data_c343fd364e0484aef82ab4d30d3031c5
#
_entry.id   c343fd364e0484aef82ab4d30d3031c5
#
_cell.length_a   1.000
_cell.length_b   1.000
_cell.length_c   1.000
_cell.angle_alpha   90.00
_cell.angle_beta   90.00
_cell.angle_gamma   90.00
#
_symmetry.space_group_name_H-M   'P 1'
#
loop_
_entity.id
_entity.type
_entity.pdbx_description
1 polymer ?
#
loop_
_entity_poly.entity_id
_entity_poly.type
_entity_poly.pdbx_seq_one_letter_code
_entity_poly.pdbx_strand_id
1 'polypeptide(L)'
;PKVIVASSECMLNRQRRERPLITQAIRGGARVVKPKFGVDEDICTGDHACMRLSGCPSLSVKTLDDPLRDDPVAHIDQTCVGCGNCGEVADAAILCPSFYRADVVHNPSGWDRFLERVRSRVIAFLQRRREGKRLVFSDA
;
A
#
# COMPACT_ATOMS: atom_id res chain seq x y z
N PRO A 1 39.44 -16.75 2.62
CA PRO A 1 38.41 -15.73 2.49
C PRO A 1 37.17 -16.30 1.82
N LYS A 2 35.95 -15.97 2.37
CA LYS A 2 34.68 -16.33 1.77
C LYS A 2 34.11 -15.10 1.09
N VAL A 3 33.68 -15.24 -0.16
CA VAL A 3 33.09 -14.13 -0.94
C VAL A 3 31.63 -14.49 -1.21
N ILE A 4 30.72 -13.58 -0.89
CA ILE A 4 29.29 -13.69 -1.24
C ILE A 4 29.04 -12.71 -2.39
N VAL A 5 28.58 -13.24 -3.52
CA VAL A 5 28.17 -12.43 -4.67
C VAL A 5 26.66 -12.43 -4.73
N ALA A 6 26.03 -11.27 -4.48
CA ALA A 6 24.62 -11.05 -4.66
C ALA A 6 24.37 -10.45 -6.06
N SER A 7 23.66 -11.18 -6.90
CA SER A 7 23.31 -10.71 -8.26
C SER A 7 21.78 -10.66 -8.40
N SER A 8 21.26 -9.48 -8.72
CA SER A 8 19.84 -9.31 -9.00
C SER A 8 19.64 -8.32 -10.16
N GLU A 9 18.51 -8.43 -10.87
CA GLU A 9 18.16 -7.45 -11.89
C GLU A 9 17.90 -6.08 -11.23
N CYS A 10 18.46 -5.03 -11.83
CA CYS A 10 18.18 -3.67 -11.41
C CYS A 10 16.69 -3.35 -11.57
N MET A 11 16.00 -2.95 -10.47
CA MET A 11 14.58 -2.66 -10.46
C MET A 11 14.19 -1.57 -11.47
N LEU A 12 15.03 -0.55 -11.65
CA LEU A 12 14.80 0.51 -12.63
C LEU A 12 14.81 -0.01 -14.06
N ASN A 13 15.74 -0.92 -14.38
CA ASN A 13 15.83 -1.53 -15.71
C ASN A 13 14.62 -2.42 -15.99
N ARG A 14 14.24 -3.22 -15.01
CA ARG A 14 13.01 -4.03 -15.08
C ARG A 14 11.79 -3.17 -15.36
N GLN A 15 11.63 -2.04 -14.68
CA GLN A 15 10.51 -1.13 -14.88
C GLN A 15 10.50 -0.46 -16.24
N ARG A 16 11.65 -0.05 -16.77
CA ARG A 16 11.75 0.50 -18.13
C ARG A 16 11.26 -0.50 -19.17
N ARG A 17 11.46 -1.78 -18.94
CA ARG A 17 11.00 -2.85 -19.82
C ARG A 17 9.51 -3.17 -19.63
N GLU A 18 9.06 -3.29 -18.37
CA GLU A 18 7.68 -3.76 -18.07
C GLU A 18 6.62 -2.66 -18.20
N ARG A 19 6.95 -1.42 -17.81
CA ARG A 19 6.00 -0.31 -17.79
C ARG A 19 5.32 -0.03 -19.15
N PRO A 20 6.01 0.01 -20.29
CA PRO A 20 5.35 0.21 -21.59
C PRO A 20 4.42 -0.93 -21.96
N LEU A 21 4.81 -2.19 -21.68
CA LEU A 21 3.98 -3.37 -21.97
C LEU A 21 2.68 -3.34 -21.15
N ILE A 22 2.77 -3.04 -19.87
CA ILE A 22 1.61 -2.90 -18.98
C ILE A 22 0.70 -1.75 -19.46
N THR A 23 1.28 -0.62 -19.83
CA THR A 23 0.52 0.54 -20.32
C THR A 23 -0.21 0.21 -21.64
N GLN A 24 0.45 -0.50 -22.53
CA GLN A 24 -0.16 -0.97 -23.78
C GLN A 24 -1.30 -1.95 -23.52
N ALA A 25 -1.11 -2.91 -22.61
CA ALA A 25 -2.16 -3.86 -22.22
C ALA A 25 -3.39 -3.15 -21.62
N ILE A 26 -3.17 -2.16 -20.73
CA ILE A 26 -4.24 -1.36 -20.14
C ILE A 26 -5.00 -0.57 -21.22
N ARG A 27 -4.29 0.08 -22.16
CA ARG A 27 -4.91 0.82 -23.26
C ARG A 27 -5.66 -0.09 -24.22
N GLY A 28 -5.19 -1.32 -24.40
CA GLY A 28 -5.87 -2.36 -25.18
C GLY A 28 -7.10 -2.98 -24.50
N GLY A 29 -7.48 -2.50 -23.32
CA GLY A 29 -8.63 -3.01 -22.55
C GLY A 29 -8.37 -4.32 -21.80
N ALA A 30 -7.15 -4.84 -21.80
CA ALA A 30 -6.81 -6.05 -21.05
C ALA A 30 -6.92 -5.82 -19.54
N ARG A 31 -7.41 -6.83 -18.82
CA ARG A 31 -7.43 -6.83 -17.36
C ARG A 31 -6.02 -6.94 -16.83
N VAL A 32 -5.56 -5.93 -16.12
CA VAL A 32 -4.22 -5.90 -15.49
C VAL A 32 -4.36 -5.64 -14.01
N VAL A 33 -3.70 -6.47 -13.19
CA VAL A 33 -3.61 -6.28 -11.74
C VAL A 33 -2.22 -5.80 -11.39
N LYS A 34 -2.14 -4.66 -10.69
CA LYS A 34 -0.87 -4.08 -10.21
C LYS A 34 -0.85 -4.04 -8.69
N PRO A 35 0.13 -4.67 -8.04
CA PRO A 35 0.32 -4.47 -6.62
C PRO A 35 0.80 -3.03 -6.35
N LYS A 36 0.26 -2.43 -5.32
CA LYS A 36 0.67 -1.16 -4.74
C LYS A 36 0.81 -1.36 -3.23
N PHE A 37 1.72 -0.61 -2.65
CA PHE A 37 1.85 -0.56 -1.20
C PHE A 37 1.36 0.79 -0.70
N GLY A 38 0.84 0.81 0.51
CA GLY A 38 0.44 2.00 1.22
C GLY A 38 0.83 1.91 2.68
N VAL A 39 0.73 3.02 3.38
CA VAL A 39 0.95 3.13 4.82
C VAL A 39 -0.36 3.54 5.46
N ASP A 40 -0.76 2.84 6.49
CA ASP A 40 -1.89 3.20 7.33
C ASP A 40 -1.45 4.33 8.28
N GLU A 41 -2.03 5.50 8.08
CA GLU A 41 -1.67 6.72 8.80
C GLU A 41 -2.02 6.63 10.29
N ASP A 42 -3.08 5.89 10.64
CA ASP A 42 -3.53 5.73 12.03
C ASP A 42 -2.59 4.82 12.84
N ILE A 43 -1.94 3.87 12.16
CA ILE A 43 -1.04 2.89 12.79
C ILE A 43 0.42 3.34 12.73
N CYS A 44 0.78 4.22 11.80
CA CYS A 44 2.16 4.68 11.62
C CYS A 44 2.65 5.44 12.86
N THR A 45 3.77 5.00 13.43
CA THR A 45 4.38 5.60 14.63
C THR A 45 5.29 6.80 14.34
N GLY A 46 5.54 7.13 13.06
CA GLY A 46 6.44 8.23 12.71
C GLY A 46 7.94 7.95 12.90
N ASP A 47 8.35 6.72 13.19
CA ASP A 47 9.78 6.38 13.37
C ASP A 47 10.61 6.52 12.08
N HIS A 48 9.98 6.42 10.92
CA HIS A 48 10.61 6.53 9.60
C HIS A 48 11.74 5.54 9.29
N ALA A 49 11.85 4.42 10.02
CA ALA A 49 12.82 3.36 9.70
C ALA A 49 12.67 2.85 8.26
N CYS A 50 11.43 2.78 7.76
CA CYS A 50 11.12 2.43 6.39
C CYS A 50 11.84 3.32 5.35
N MET A 51 11.94 4.63 5.59
CA MET A 51 12.63 5.56 4.69
C MET A 51 14.15 5.47 4.85
N ARG A 52 14.64 5.48 6.10
CA ARG A 52 16.07 5.45 6.38
C ARG A 52 16.76 4.20 5.84
N LEU A 53 16.08 3.06 5.88
CA LEU A 53 16.67 1.77 5.52
C LEU A 53 16.38 1.34 4.08
N SER A 54 15.18 1.66 3.54
CA SER A 54 14.85 1.26 2.16
C SER A 54 15.40 2.21 1.10
N GLY A 55 15.58 3.50 1.44
CA GLY A 55 15.96 4.52 0.47
C GLY A 55 14.99 4.65 -0.71
N CYS A 56 13.72 4.27 -0.53
CA CYS A 56 12.74 4.27 -1.60
C CYS A 56 12.34 5.69 -2.02
N PRO A 57 12.48 6.07 -3.31
CA PRO A 57 12.16 7.42 -3.76
C PRO A 57 10.66 7.75 -3.76
N SER A 58 9.80 6.73 -3.66
CA SER A 58 8.35 6.91 -3.57
C SER A 58 7.84 7.07 -2.14
N LEU A 59 8.72 6.95 -1.14
CA LEU A 59 8.41 7.24 0.26
C LEU A 59 8.66 8.72 0.54
N SER A 60 7.67 9.37 1.11
CA SER A 60 7.70 10.76 1.56
C SER A 60 7.14 10.89 2.97
N VAL A 61 7.28 12.05 3.55
CA VAL A 61 6.72 12.40 4.84
C VAL A 61 5.45 13.21 4.62
N LYS A 62 4.37 12.86 5.31
CA LYS A 62 3.10 13.58 5.32
C LYS A 62 2.80 14.05 6.74
N THR A 63 2.53 15.33 6.91
CA THR A 63 1.96 15.88 8.14
C THR A 63 0.45 15.62 8.17
N LEU A 64 -0.07 15.25 9.32
CA LEU A 64 -1.51 15.06 9.53
C LEU A 64 -2.12 16.36 10.04
N ASP A 65 -3.37 16.62 9.64
CA ASP A 65 -4.18 17.73 10.16
C ASP A 65 -4.89 17.34 11.47
N ASP A 66 -4.26 16.51 12.28
CA ASP A 66 -4.77 16.06 13.58
C ASP A 66 -4.10 16.86 14.70
N PRO A 67 -4.86 17.68 15.47
CA PRO A 67 -4.30 18.49 16.55
C PRO A 67 -3.72 17.66 17.71
N LEU A 68 -3.99 16.36 17.76
CA LEU A 68 -3.48 15.44 18.78
C LEU A 68 -2.22 14.68 18.36
N ARG A 69 -1.78 14.87 17.11
CA ARG A 69 -0.61 14.18 16.53
C ARG A 69 0.31 15.16 15.82
N ASP A 70 1.44 15.43 16.44
CA ASP A 70 2.49 16.28 15.88
C ASP A 70 3.48 15.52 14.99
N ASP A 71 3.55 14.18 15.16
CA ASP A 71 4.50 13.34 14.45
C ASP A 71 4.05 13.11 12.99
N PRO A 72 4.90 13.45 12.01
CA PRO A 72 4.61 13.19 10.62
C PRO A 72 4.64 11.69 10.33
N VAL A 73 3.81 11.24 9.41
CA VAL A 73 3.70 9.82 9.01
C VAL A 73 4.36 9.55 7.67
N ALA A 74 4.76 8.30 7.46
CA ALA A 74 5.25 7.87 6.17
C ALA A 74 4.10 7.81 5.16
N HIS A 75 4.35 8.27 3.94
CA HIS A 75 3.39 8.26 2.84
C HIS A 75 4.04 7.66 1.59
N ILE A 76 3.29 6.87 0.84
CA ILE A 76 3.74 6.30 -0.44
C ILE A 76 3.01 7.00 -1.58
N ASP A 77 3.74 7.66 -2.46
CA ASP A 77 3.18 8.35 -3.60
C ASP A 77 2.80 7.43 -4.78
N GLN A 78 2.21 8.00 -5.83
CA GLN A 78 1.75 7.27 -7.02
C GLN A 78 2.89 6.69 -7.87
N THR A 79 4.14 7.08 -7.63
CA THR A 79 5.32 6.54 -8.34
C THR A 79 5.70 5.16 -7.86
N CYS A 80 5.10 4.68 -6.76
CA CYS A 80 5.31 3.35 -6.21
C CYS A 80 5.14 2.26 -7.27
N VAL A 81 6.11 1.39 -7.34
CA VAL A 81 6.21 0.30 -8.31
C VAL A 81 5.73 -1.05 -7.78
N GLY A 82 5.41 -1.11 -6.49
CA GLY A 82 4.89 -2.31 -5.87
C GLY A 82 5.93 -3.39 -5.58
N CYS A 83 7.20 -3.03 -5.36
CA CYS A 83 8.24 -4.02 -5.07
C CYS A 83 8.17 -4.61 -3.65
N GLY A 84 7.55 -3.92 -2.68
CA GLY A 84 7.40 -4.39 -1.30
C GLY A 84 8.59 -4.13 -0.38
N ASN A 85 9.74 -3.75 -0.91
CA ASN A 85 10.98 -3.63 -0.15
C ASN A 85 10.87 -2.72 1.08
N CYS A 86 10.13 -1.62 1.00
CA CYS A 86 9.94 -0.71 2.13
C CYS A 86 9.20 -1.36 3.30
N GLY A 87 8.19 -2.18 3.01
CA GLY A 87 7.44 -2.92 4.03
C GLY A 87 8.30 -4.02 4.66
N GLU A 88 9.01 -4.82 3.85
CA GLU A 88 9.90 -5.87 4.33
C GLU A 88 11.01 -5.33 5.23
N VAL A 89 11.62 -4.22 4.84
CA VAL A 89 12.69 -3.59 5.62
C VAL A 89 12.15 -3.01 6.93
N ALA A 90 10.97 -2.39 6.90
CA ALA A 90 10.34 -1.84 8.10
C ALA A 90 9.91 -2.95 9.07
N ASP A 91 9.38 -4.05 8.57
CA ASP A 91 9.03 -5.21 9.38
C ASP A 91 10.26 -5.84 10.02
N ALA A 92 11.33 -6.06 9.24
CA ALA A 92 12.57 -6.63 9.75
C ALA A 92 13.27 -5.76 10.80
N ALA A 93 13.16 -4.43 10.70
CA ALA A 93 13.83 -3.50 11.61
C ALA A 93 13.07 -3.23 12.90
N ILE A 94 11.75 -3.03 12.80
CA ILE A 94 10.91 -2.54 13.91
C ILE A 94 9.55 -3.25 14.02
N LEU A 95 9.32 -4.34 13.29
CA LEU A 95 8.03 -5.04 13.22
C LEU A 95 6.86 -4.08 12.91
N CYS A 96 7.04 -3.20 11.93
CA CYS A 96 6.10 -2.13 11.62
C CYS A 96 4.81 -2.68 10.99
N PRO A 97 3.65 -2.55 11.65
CA PRO A 97 2.39 -3.09 11.16
C PRO A 97 1.65 -2.15 10.18
N SER A 98 2.18 -0.97 9.92
CA SER A 98 1.46 0.07 9.17
C SER A 98 1.46 -0.13 7.66
N PHE A 99 2.31 -1.01 7.12
CA PHE A 99 2.32 -1.27 5.69
C PHE A 99 1.20 -2.23 5.27
N TYR A 100 0.49 -1.86 4.21
CA TYR A 100 -0.48 -2.75 3.57
C TYR A 100 -0.22 -2.84 2.07
N ARG A 101 -0.66 -3.95 1.48
CA ARG A 101 -0.66 -4.17 0.04
C ARG A 101 -2.08 -4.04 -0.50
N ALA A 102 -2.23 -3.30 -1.60
CA ALA A 102 -3.45 -3.18 -2.35
C ALA A 102 -3.22 -3.59 -3.81
N ASP A 103 -4.05 -4.46 -4.34
CA ASP A 103 -4.00 -4.85 -5.74
C ASP A 103 -4.96 -3.96 -6.55
N VAL A 104 -4.39 -3.06 -7.36
CA VAL A 104 -5.14 -2.15 -8.23
C VAL A 104 -5.49 -2.87 -9.52
N VAL A 105 -6.77 -3.09 -9.76
CA VAL A 105 -7.28 -3.76 -10.98
C VAL A 105 -7.63 -2.72 -12.03
N HIS A 106 -6.89 -2.72 -13.15
CA HIS A 106 -7.22 -1.94 -14.33
C HIS A 106 -8.12 -2.76 -15.27
N ASN A 107 -9.10 -2.11 -15.89
CA ASN A 107 -10.09 -2.73 -16.76
C ASN A 107 -10.78 -3.94 -16.11
N PRO A 108 -11.48 -3.74 -14.97
CA PRO A 108 -12.15 -4.83 -14.26
C PRO A 108 -13.23 -5.47 -15.14
N SER A 109 -13.30 -6.80 -15.11
CA SER A 109 -14.34 -7.57 -15.79
C SER A 109 -15.72 -7.33 -15.14
N GLY A 110 -16.78 -7.75 -15.83
CA GLY A 110 -18.14 -7.71 -15.27
C GLY A 110 -18.25 -8.50 -13.96
N TRP A 111 -17.52 -9.61 -13.87
CA TRP A 111 -17.46 -10.45 -12.68
C TRP A 111 -16.73 -9.78 -11.51
N ASP A 112 -15.61 -9.10 -11.77
CA ASP A 112 -14.91 -8.32 -10.76
C ASP A 112 -15.83 -7.23 -10.16
N ARG A 113 -16.58 -6.51 -11.02
CA ARG A 113 -17.51 -5.47 -10.59
C ARG A 113 -18.70 -6.04 -9.78
N PHE A 114 -19.15 -7.23 -10.12
CA PHE A 114 -20.20 -7.91 -9.35
C PHE A 114 -19.69 -8.30 -7.97
N LEU A 115 -18.54 -8.97 -7.90
CA LEU A 115 -17.93 -9.38 -6.63
C LEU A 115 -17.65 -8.16 -5.73
N GLU A 116 -17.15 -7.07 -6.30
CA GLU A 116 -16.89 -5.84 -5.55
C GLU A 116 -18.18 -5.23 -4.99
N ARG A 117 -19.27 -5.22 -5.75
CA ARG A 117 -20.57 -4.76 -5.26
C ARG A 117 -21.10 -5.60 -4.10
N VAL A 118 -20.96 -6.92 -4.20
CA VAL A 118 -21.38 -7.83 -3.10
C VAL A 118 -20.52 -7.58 -1.87
N ARG A 119 -19.19 -7.55 -2.04
CA ARG A 119 -18.22 -7.31 -0.97
C ARG A 119 -18.48 -5.97 -0.27
N SER A 120 -18.65 -4.89 -1.03
CA SER A 120 -18.92 -3.56 -0.49
C SER A 120 -20.22 -3.50 0.29
N ARG A 121 -21.28 -4.20 -0.17
CA ARG A 121 -22.55 -4.29 0.59
C ARG A 121 -22.38 -5.03 1.92
N VAL A 122 -21.63 -6.14 1.92
CA VAL A 122 -21.35 -6.90 3.14
C VAL A 122 -20.56 -6.06 4.13
N ILE A 123 -19.48 -5.40 3.64
CA ILE A 123 -18.66 -4.53 4.47
C ILE A 123 -19.48 -3.38 5.05
N ALA A 124 -20.27 -2.68 4.22
CA ALA A 124 -21.11 -1.57 4.68
C ALA A 124 -22.14 -2.02 5.73
N PHE A 125 -22.71 -3.21 5.55
CA PHE A 125 -23.63 -3.79 6.54
C PHE A 125 -22.93 -4.07 7.88
N LEU A 126 -21.75 -4.67 7.83
CA LEU A 126 -20.95 -4.98 9.03
C LEU A 126 -20.48 -3.70 9.75
N GLN A 127 -20.06 -2.69 8.99
CA GLN A 127 -19.64 -1.39 9.53
C GLN A 127 -20.80 -0.68 10.25
N ARG A 128 -21.96 -0.58 9.61
CA ARG A 128 -23.16 0.00 10.25
C ARG A 128 -23.53 -0.71 11.55
N ARG A 129 -23.43 -2.04 11.56
CA ARG A 129 -23.70 -2.82 12.77
C ARG A 129 -22.68 -2.56 13.88
N ARG A 130 -21.41 -2.28 13.51
CA ARG A 130 -20.34 -1.97 14.45
C ARG A 130 -20.46 -0.54 14.99
N GLU A 131 -20.80 0.41 14.14
CA GLU A 131 -21.06 1.81 14.53
C GLU A 131 -22.23 1.91 15.50
N GLY A 132 -23.33 1.22 15.24
CA GLY A 132 -24.46 1.17 16.16
C GLY A 132 -24.10 0.63 17.54
N LYS A 133 -23.15 -0.31 17.64
CA LYS A 133 -22.65 -0.80 18.93
C LYS A 133 -21.72 0.19 19.63
N ARG A 134 -20.92 0.98 18.87
CA ARG A 134 -20.02 2.00 19.44
C ARG A 134 -20.79 3.16 20.07
N LEU A 135 -21.85 3.63 19.43
CA LEU A 135 -22.70 4.71 19.95
C LEU A 135 -23.34 4.34 21.30
N VAL A 136 -23.72 3.08 21.49
CA VAL A 136 -24.29 2.60 22.78
C VAL A 136 -23.26 2.67 23.92
N PHE A 137 -21.96 2.55 23.63
CA PHE A 137 -20.90 2.66 24.64
C PHE A 137 -20.45 4.10 24.93
N SER A 138 -20.75 5.05 24.05
CA SER A 138 -20.40 6.47 24.27
C SER A 138 -21.41 7.20 25.14
N ASP A 139 -22.64 6.68 25.25
CA ASP A 139 -23.75 7.27 26.02
C ASP A 139 -23.92 6.61 27.42
N ALA A 140 -23.00 5.73 27.82
CA ALA A 140 -22.95 5.09 29.14
C ALA A 140 -21.81 5.63 30.00
#